data_cbe4c745f768f40af36b97bd4d7623d1
#
_entry.id   cbe4c745f768f40af36b97bd4d7623d1
#
_cell.length_a   1.000
_cell.length_b   1.000
_cell.length_c   1.000
_cell.angle_alpha   90.00
_cell.angle_beta   90.00
_cell.angle_gamma   90.00
#
_symmetry.space_group_name_H-M   'P 1'
#
loop_
_entity.id
_entity.type
_entity.pdbx_description
1 polymer ?
#
loop_
_entity_poly.entity_id
_entity_poly.type
_entity_poly.pdbx_seq_one_letter_code
_entity_poly.pdbx_strand_id
1 'polypeptide(L)'
;MRRSSVNSLARDAEAMPQQHTSRPAPGSELSSVAEHLGPRIKAARLRRGLGLRELAREVSCSPSMISQIENGITMPSVPNLYAICTALGISTDSLVVPEMSFGRTSSSSRGQDGAGQSSPSAHGSKHLSPENRRVITLERGVQWELLTPTPEQGAEFREVTYAPGGGTSPSDPAIRHNGREYCLVLEGELTVHVGFEEYHLSPGHSIVFDSTTPHRVWNAGHVPVRSVWFVMDGGHLQGSD
;
A
#
# COMPACT_ATOMS: atom_id res chain seq x y z
N MET A 1 -60.51 -27.35 -36.96
CA MET A 1 -59.78 -26.87 -38.15
C MET A 1 -59.03 -25.64 -37.86
N ARG A 2 -57.78 -25.59 -38.34
CA ARG A 2 -56.75 -24.52 -38.35
C ARG A 2 -55.87 -24.37 -37.10
N ARG A 3 -54.72 -24.99 -37.25
CA ARG A 3 -53.44 -24.72 -36.52
C ARG A 3 -52.95 -23.37 -36.97
N SER A 4 -52.37 -22.63 -36.01
CA SER A 4 -51.44 -21.52 -36.30
C SER A 4 -50.19 -21.69 -35.45
N SER A 5 -49.12 -21.96 -36.14
CA SER A 5 -47.76 -22.03 -35.67
C SER A 5 -47.29 -20.64 -35.22
N VAL A 6 -46.71 -20.52 -34.04
CA VAL A 6 -45.95 -19.36 -33.63
C VAL A 6 -44.47 -19.71 -33.68
N ASN A 7 -43.79 -18.97 -34.48
CA ASN A 7 -42.41 -19.09 -34.92
C ASN A 7 -41.43 -18.81 -33.78
N SER A 8 -40.55 -19.78 -33.56
CA SER A 8 -39.40 -19.67 -32.69
C SER A 8 -38.33 -18.77 -33.35
N LEU A 9 -38.02 -17.65 -32.76
CA LEU A 9 -36.81 -16.91 -33.03
C LEU A 9 -35.87 -17.04 -31.82
N ALA A 10 -35.11 -18.11 -31.81
CA ALA A 10 -33.90 -18.23 -31.04
C ALA A 10 -32.89 -17.27 -31.64
N ARG A 11 -32.51 -16.24 -30.88
CA ARG A 11 -31.36 -15.41 -31.19
C ARG A 11 -30.13 -16.07 -30.53
N ASP A 12 -29.24 -16.53 -31.39
CA ASP A 12 -27.91 -16.97 -31.05
C ASP A 12 -27.16 -15.78 -30.40
N ALA A 13 -26.95 -15.84 -29.09
CA ALA A 13 -26.02 -14.99 -28.39
C ALA A 13 -24.63 -15.63 -28.58
N GLU A 14 -23.90 -15.16 -29.58
CA GLU A 14 -22.48 -15.46 -29.72
C GLU A 14 -21.75 -15.00 -28.44
N ALA A 15 -21.27 -16.00 -27.72
CA ALA A 15 -20.34 -15.77 -26.57
C ALA A 15 -19.02 -15.25 -27.12
N MET A 16 -18.76 -13.98 -26.89
CA MET A 16 -17.42 -13.40 -27.13
C MET A 16 -16.41 -14.09 -26.21
N PRO A 17 -15.26 -14.53 -26.72
CA PRO A 17 -14.22 -15.09 -25.89
C PRO A 17 -13.65 -13.97 -24.98
N GLN A 18 -13.80 -14.13 -23.69
CA GLN A 18 -13.09 -13.31 -22.71
C GLN A 18 -11.58 -13.60 -22.88
N GLN A 19 -10.86 -12.67 -23.45
CA GLN A 19 -9.42 -12.70 -23.45
C GLN A 19 -8.94 -12.47 -22.00
N HIS A 20 -8.65 -13.57 -21.31
CA HIS A 20 -7.81 -13.52 -20.12
C HIS A 20 -6.44 -13.04 -20.56
N THR A 21 -6.20 -11.74 -20.48
CA THR A 21 -4.85 -11.20 -20.52
C THR A 21 -4.17 -11.63 -19.23
N SER A 22 -3.46 -12.75 -19.31
CA SER A 22 -2.53 -13.17 -18.26
C SER A 22 -1.52 -12.06 -18.06
N ARG A 23 -1.59 -11.41 -16.88
CA ARG A 23 -0.60 -10.45 -16.39
C ARG A 23 0.76 -11.15 -16.43
N PRO A 24 1.81 -10.56 -17.05
CA PRO A 24 3.15 -11.14 -17.01
C PRO A 24 3.58 -11.33 -15.56
N ALA A 25 4.23 -12.45 -15.27
CA ALA A 25 4.76 -12.75 -13.95
C ALA A 25 5.70 -11.62 -13.50
N PRO A 26 5.60 -11.13 -12.24
CA PRO A 26 6.41 -10.04 -11.73
C PRO A 26 7.85 -10.55 -11.51
N GLY A 27 8.73 -10.39 -12.47
CA GLY A 27 10.04 -11.03 -12.45
C GLY A 27 11.27 -10.13 -12.59
N SER A 28 11.17 -8.88 -13.06
CA SER A 28 12.38 -8.10 -13.33
C SER A 28 12.40 -6.66 -12.80
N GLU A 29 11.26 -6.06 -12.46
CA GLU A 29 11.21 -4.70 -11.89
C GLU A 29 10.94 -4.68 -10.38
N LEU A 30 10.47 -5.77 -9.79
CA LEU A 30 10.26 -5.92 -8.34
C LEU A 30 11.57 -5.81 -7.54
N SER A 31 12.71 -6.07 -8.16
CA SER A 31 14.03 -5.95 -7.52
C SER A 31 14.35 -4.51 -7.11
N SER A 32 13.95 -3.51 -7.90
CA SER A 32 14.42 -2.13 -7.71
C SER A 32 13.80 -1.40 -6.50
N VAL A 33 12.56 -1.72 -6.11
CA VAL A 33 11.88 -1.02 -4.99
C VAL A 33 12.21 -1.65 -3.66
N ALA A 34 12.33 -2.98 -3.60
CA ALA A 34 12.83 -3.70 -2.43
C ALA A 34 14.26 -3.26 -2.07
N GLU A 35 15.10 -3.01 -3.08
CA GLU A 35 16.47 -2.51 -2.90
C GLU A 35 16.55 -1.12 -2.26
N HIS A 36 15.47 -0.35 -2.28
CA HIS A 36 15.48 1.04 -1.79
C HIS A 36 14.83 1.24 -0.41
N LEU A 37 14.04 0.30 0.09
CA LEU A 37 13.32 0.45 1.37
C LEU A 37 14.29 0.61 2.55
N GLY A 38 15.24 -0.30 2.69
CA GLY A 38 16.21 -0.30 3.77
C GLY A 38 17.08 0.97 3.82
N PRO A 39 17.73 1.37 2.71
CA PRO A 39 18.47 2.62 2.64
C PRO A 39 17.67 3.86 3.04
N ARG A 40 16.37 3.89 2.73
CA ARG A 40 15.49 5.03 3.07
C ARG A 40 15.10 5.05 4.54
N ILE A 41 14.84 3.90 5.13
CA ILE A 41 14.66 3.78 6.58
C ILE A 41 15.91 4.31 7.29
N LYS A 42 17.10 3.88 6.84
CA LYS A 42 18.38 4.35 7.37
C LYS A 42 18.54 5.86 7.24
N ALA A 43 18.25 6.42 6.07
CA ALA A 43 18.33 7.86 5.83
C ALA A 43 17.35 8.62 6.74
N ALA A 44 16.12 8.17 6.91
CA ALA A 44 15.14 8.77 7.80
C ALA A 44 15.58 8.71 9.27
N ARG A 45 16.13 7.58 9.72
CA ARG A 45 16.70 7.44 11.07
C ARG A 45 17.83 8.43 11.32
N LEU A 46 18.76 8.54 10.37
CA LEU A 46 19.88 9.47 10.48
C LEU A 46 19.42 10.93 10.49
N ARG A 47 18.42 11.30 9.69
CA ARG A 47 17.81 12.65 9.73
C ARG A 47 17.22 12.98 11.09
N ARG A 48 16.66 12.00 11.80
CA ARG A 48 16.17 12.16 13.18
C ARG A 48 17.29 12.14 14.24
N GLY A 49 18.54 11.93 13.85
CA GLY A 49 19.66 11.83 14.76
C GLY A 49 19.65 10.57 15.64
N LEU A 50 18.84 9.57 15.29
CA LEU A 50 18.71 8.36 16.10
C LEU A 50 19.83 7.36 15.79
N GLY A 51 20.42 6.80 16.85
CA GLY A 51 21.27 5.63 16.76
C GLY A 51 20.47 4.36 16.44
N LEU A 52 21.13 3.34 15.91
CA LEU A 52 20.50 2.07 15.55
C LEU A 52 19.86 1.38 16.77
N ARG A 53 20.54 1.41 17.94
CA ARG A 53 20.02 0.87 19.21
C ARG A 53 18.83 1.67 19.76
N GLU A 54 18.79 2.96 19.50
CA GLU A 54 17.69 3.83 19.95
C GLU A 54 16.42 3.53 19.15
N LEU A 55 16.50 3.49 17.82
CA LEU A 55 15.38 3.10 17.00
C LEU A 55 14.89 1.68 17.37
N ALA A 56 15.80 0.72 17.51
CA ALA A 56 15.46 -0.66 17.88
C ALA A 56 14.66 -0.73 19.20
N ARG A 57 15.03 0.08 20.19
CA ARG A 57 14.32 0.18 21.47
C ARG A 57 12.94 0.80 21.30
N GLU A 58 12.80 1.88 20.51
CA GLU A 58 11.52 2.54 20.25
C GLU A 58 10.52 1.62 19.57
N VAL A 59 10.99 0.80 18.63
CA VAL A 59 10.12 -0.14 17.88
C VAL A 59 10.06 -1.53 18.47
N SER A 60 10.62 -1.76 19.66
CA SER A 60 10.63 -3.06 20.34
C SER A 60 11.25 -4.20 19.51
N CYS A 61 12.25 -3.88 18.69
CA CYS A 61 13.00 -4.81 17.86
C CYS A 61 14.44 -4.98 18.36
N SER A 62 15.13 -6.03 17.87
CA SER A 62 16.58 -6.12 18.12
C SER A 62 17.36 -5.15 17.22
N PRO A 63 18.50 -4.60 17.69
CA PRO A 63 19.38 -3.80 16.83
C PRO A 63 19.84 -4.54 15.58
N SER A 64 20.02 -5.87 15.68
CA SER A 64 20.38 -6.71 14.53
C SER A 64 19.29 -6.73 13.48
N MET A 65 18.00 -6.84 13.88
CA MET A 65 16.86 -6.80 12.96
C MET A 65 16.80 -5.47 12.21
N ILE A 66 16.91 -4.33 12.91
CA ILE A 66 16.91 -3.02 12.27
C ILE A 66 18.08 -2.90 11.28
N SER A 67 19.27 -3.37 11.67
CA SER A 67 20.43 -3.39 10.77
C SER A 67 20.20 -4.24 9.52
N GLN A 68 19.58 -5.42 9.66
CA GLN A 68 19.26 -6.28 8.52
C GLN A 68 18.24 -5.65 7.59
N ILE A 69 17.22 -5.00 8.14
CA ILE A 69 16.21 -4.26 7.36
C ILE A 69 16.88 -3.10 6.61
N GLU A 70 17.68 -2.29 7.29
CA GLU A 70 18.37 -1.13 6.66
C GLU A 70 19.35 -1.53 5.56
N ASN A 71 19.93 -2.72 5.63
CA ASN A 71 20.85 -3.24 4.62
C ASN A 71 20.13 -4.13 3.56
N GLY A 72 18.80 -4.23 3.59
CA GLY A 72 18.02 -5.02 2.63
C GLY A 72 18.21 -6.53 2.74
N ILE A 73 18.77 -7.03 3.86
CA ILE A 73 18.99 -8.46 4.11
C ILE A 73 17.67 -9.16 4.44
N THR A 74 16.77 -8.43 5.12
CA THR A 74 15.44 -8.94 5.47
C THR A 74 14.39 -7.85 5.25
N MET A 75 13.17 -8.27 4.89
CA MET A 75 12.03 -7.36 4.79
C MET A 75 11.36 -7.19 6.15
N PRO A 76 10.87 -5.99 6.48
CA PRO A 76 10.08 -5.81 7.68
C PRO A 76 8.72 -6.49 7.56
N SER A 77 8.19 -6.98 8.67
CA SER A 77 6.77 -7.31 8.77
C SER A 77 5.91 -6.04 8.75
N VAL A 78 4.61 -6.18 8.48
CA VAL A 78 3.67 -5.05 8.51
C VAL A 78 3.73 -4.29 9.85
N PRO A 79 3.64 -4.97 11.04
CA PRO A 79 3.77 -4.29 12.32
C PRO A 79 5.10 -3.54 12.49
N ASN A 80 6.21 -4.17 12.08
CA ASN A 80 7.53 -3.55 12.20
C ASN A 80 7.66 -2.31 11.31
N LEU A 81 7.12 -2.36 10.09
CA LEU A 81 7.14 -1.21 9.19
C LEU A 81 6.36 -0.02 9.77
N TYR A 82 5.14 -0.26 10.27
CA TYR A 82 4.35 0.79 10.94
C TYR A 82 5.06 1.35 12.17
N ALA A 83 5.62 0.48 13.03
CA ALA A 83 6.38 0.93 14.20
C ALA A 83 7.58 1.80 13.82
N ILE A 84 8.34 1.39 12.80
CA ILE A 84 9.49 2.15 12.28
C ILE A 84 9.04 3.51 11.72
N CYS A 85 8.00 3.53 10.88
CA CYS A 85 7.47 4.76 10.30
C CYS A 85 6.97 5.73 11.37
N THR A 86 6.23 5.22 12.37
CA THR A 86 5.76 6.00 13.52
C THR A 86 6.92 6.58 14.31
N ALA A 87 7.93 5.77 14.68
CA ALA A 87 9.10 6.20 15.39
C ALA A 87 9.93 7.24 14.61
N LEU A 88 9.92 7.14 13.28
CA LEU A 88 10.63 8.10 12.42
C LEU A 88 9.78 9.31 12.02
N GLY A 89 8.48 9.33 12.30
CA GLY A 89 7.56 10.41 11.94
C GLY A 89 7.40 10.56 10.42
N ILE A 90 7.35 9.46 9.70
CA ILE A 90 7.20 9.42 8.23
C ILE A 90 6.02 8.52 7.85
N SER A 91 5.39 8.77 6.69
CA SER A 91 4.41 7.84 6.13
C SER A 91 5.09 6.65 5.48
N THR A 92 4.38 5.52 5.41
CA THR A 92 4.88 4.31 4.73
C THR A 92 5.10 4.57 3.24
N ASP A 93 4.26 5.37 2.62
CA ASP A 93 4.33 5.73 1.19
C ASP A 93 5.57 6.58 0.87
N SER A 94 6.04 7.39 1.83
CA SER A 94 7.27 8.19 1.67
C SER A 94 8.52 7.33 1.49
N LEU A 95 8.47 6.07 1.94
CA LEU A 95 9.60 5.15 1.79
C LEU A 95 9.81 4.63 0.37
N VAL A 96 8.86 4.81 -0.54
CA VAL A 96 8.95 4.30 -1.93
C VAL A 96 9.07 5.38 -2.98
N VAL A 97 9.00 6.66 -2.60
CA VAL A 97 9.12 7.79 -3.52
C VAL A 97 10.51 8.39 -3.45
N PRO A 98 11.19 8.64 -4.59
CA PRO A 98 12.48 9.32 -4.60
C PRO A 98 12.40 10.70 -3.93
N GLU A 99 13.42 11.05 -3.11
CA GLU A 99 13.49 12.33 -2.39
C GLU A 99 13.38 13.59 -3.28
N MET A 100 13.57 13.44 -4.59
CA MET A 100 13.49 14.55 -5.56
C MET A 100 12.09 15.15 -5.71
N SER A 101 11.04 14.49 -5.19
CA SER A 101 9.65 14.96 -5.30
C SER A 101 9.22 15.92 -4.18
N PHE A 102 10.00 16.05 -3.10
CA PHE A 102 9.65 16.88 -1.93
C PHE A 102 10.38 18.24 -1.86
N GLY A 103 11.21 18.58 -2.82
CA GLY A 103 12.01 19.79 -2.76
C GLY A 103 11.65 20.80 -3.83
N ARG A 104 10.80 21.76 -3.50
CA ARG A 104 10.90 23.21 -3.84
C ARG A 104 9.53 23.89 -3.89
N THR A 105 9.02 24.20 -2.72
CA THR A 105 8.19 25.39 -2.61
C THR A 105 9.09 26.53 -2.11
N SER A 106 9.04 27.63 -2.85
CA SER A 106 9.53 28.96 -2.54
C SER A 106 11.03 29.24 -2.69
N SER A 107 11.38 29.92 -3.78
CA SER A 107 11.79 31.32 -3.68
C SER A 107 11.76 31.94 -5.07
N SER A 108 11.02 33.01 -5.17
CA SER A 108 10.95 33.93 -6.28
C SER A 108 12.33 34.54 -6.58
N SER A 109 12.83 34.40 -7.81
CA SER A 109 13.72 35.39 -8.39
C SER A 109 13.37 35.59 -9.86
N ARG A 110 13.02 36.85 -10.18
CA ARG A 110 12.84 37.37 -11.53
C ARG A 110 14.11 37.21 -12.35
N GLY A 111 13.98 36.90 -13.63
CA GLY A 111 15.05 37.12 -14.61
C GLY A 111 14.94 36.29 -15.88
N GLN A 112 14.31 36.87 -16.90
CA GLN A 112 14.62 36.89 -18.33
C GLN A 112 14.85 35.60 -19.15
N ASP A 113 13.95 35.45 -20.11
CA ASP A 113 14.08 35.09 -21.54
C ASP A 113 15.15 34.07 -21.98
N GLY A 114 14.66 32.96 -22.52
CA GLY A 114 15.45 32.01 -23.32
C GLY A 114 14.60 30.85 -23.80
N ALA A 115 14.44 30.77 -25.13
CA ALA A 115 13.57 29.89 -25.89
C ALA A 115 13.75 28.39 -25.59
N GLY A 116 12.66 27.66 -25.43
CA GLY A 116 12.41 26.38 -26.09
C GLY A 116 13.12 25.14 -25.53
N GLN A 117 12.70 24.65 -24.40
CA GLN A 117 12.60 23.21 -24.12
C GLN A 117 11.49 23.03 -23.10
N SER A 118 10.42 22.35 -23.49
CA SER A 118 9.30 21.99 -22.62
C SER A 118 9.80 21.07 -21.51
N SER A 119 10.16 21.66 -20.37
CA SER A 119 10.36 20.94 -19.12
C SER A 119 9.01 20.29 -18.77
N PRO A 120 8.96 19.00 -18.35
CA PRO A 120 7.72 18.41 -17.89
C PRO A 120 7.21 19.23 -16.71
N SER A 121 5.99 19.74 -16.86
CA SER A 121 5.27 20.55 -15.88
C SER A 121 5.38 19.92 -14.50
N ALA A 122 5.72 20.73 -13.50
CA ALA A 122 5.77 20.37 -12.07
C ALA A 122 4.40 20.03 -11.45
N HIS A 123 3.36 19.83 -12.27
CA HIS A 123 2.09 19.25 -11.86
C HIS A 123 2.21 17.74 -12.07
N GLY A 124 2.47 17.01 -10.98
CA GLY A 124 2.53 15.55 -10.99
C GLY A 124 1.35 14.95 -11.73
N SER A 125 1.57 13.86 -12.45
CA SER A 125 0.51 13.12 -13.14
C SER A 125 -0.62 12.82 -12.13
N LYS A 126 -1.87 13.04 -12.54
CA LYS A 126 -3.05 12.64 -11.76
C LYS A 126 -3.47 11.20 -12.08
N HIS A 127 -2.82 10.57 -13.04
CA HIS A 127 -3.10 9.22 -13.50
C HIS A 127 -1.89 8.32 -13.24
N LEU A 128 -2.17 7.13 -12.73
CA LEU A 128 -1.20 6.07 -12.49
C LEU A 128 -1.73 4.78 -13.12
N SER A 129 -1.04 4.29 -14.14
CA SER A 129 -1.35 2.99 -14.73
C SER A 129 -0.76 1.85 -13.90
N PRO A 130 -1.32 0.63 -13.97
CA PRO A 130 -0.87 -0.50 -13.14
C PRO A 130 0.62 -0.80 -13.26
N GLU A 131 1.20 -0.68 -14.46
CA GLU A 131 2.62 -0.94 -14.72
C GLU A 131 3.56 0.08 -14.08
N ASN A 132 3.04 1.24 -13.71
CA ASN A 132 3.82 2.31 -13.07
C ASN A 132 3.59 2.40 -11.55
N ARG A 133 2.83 1.45 -10.97
CA ARG A 133 2.63 1.38 -9.52
C ARG A 133 3.91 1.01 -8.81
N ARG A 134 4.16 1.67 -7.70
CA ARG A 134 5.27 1.33 -6.82
C ARG A 134 4.83 0.22 -5.88
N VAL A 135 5.71 -0.75 -5.69
CA VAL A 135 5.41 -1.95 -4.90
C VAL A 135 6.35 -2.01 -3.70
N ILE A 136 5.80 -2.20 -2.51
CA ILE A 136 6.54 -2.57 -1.31
C ILE A 136 6.29 -4.05 -1.05
N THR A 137 7.35 -4.85 -1.05
CA THR A 137 7.27 -6.24 -0.61
C THR A 137 7.63 -6.32 0.86
N LEU A 138 6.79 -6.97 1.64
CA LEU A 138 6.95 -7.15 3.07
C LEU A 138 7.10 -8.65 3.39
N GLU A 139 7.46 -8.93 4.64
CA GLU A 139 7.57 -10.29 5.14
C GLU A 139 6.25 -11.06 4.98
N ARG A 140 6.32 -12.39 4.92
CA ARG A 140 5.16 -13.30 4.81
C ARG A 140 4.29 -13.07 3.57
N GLY A 141 4.89 -12.63 2.45
CA GLY A 141 4.19 -12.54 1.17
C GLY A 141 3.10 -11.47 1.13
N VAL A 142 3.27 -10.39 1.88
CA VAL A 142 2.46 -9.19 1.75
C VAL A 142 3.09 -8.25 0.73
N GLN A 143 2.29 -7.76 -0.21
CA GLN A 143 2.70 -6.74 -1.18
C GLN A 143 1.74 -5.56 -1.14
N TRP A 144 2.29 -4.36 -1.09
CA TRP A 144 1.56 -3.09 -1.19
C TRP A 144 1.87 -2.42 -2.50
N GLU A 145 0.85 -2.17 -3.32
CA GLU A 145 0.95 -1.38 -4.54
C GLU A 145 0.32 -0.01 -4.29
N LEU A 146 1.11 1.06 -4.38
CA LEU A 146 0.60 2.41 -4.22
C LEU A 146 -0.30 2.77 -5.40
N LEU A 147 -1.49 3.28 -5.11
CA LEU A 147 -2.49 3.70 -6.11
C LEU A 147 -2.45 5.21 -6.38
N THR A 148 -1.53 5.93 -5.74
CA THR A 148 -1.28 7.36 -5.98
C THR A 148 0.04 7.57 -6.72
N PRO A 149 0.12 8.48 -7.68
CA PRO A 149 1.37 8.79 -8.39
C PRO A 149 2.45 9.37 -7.47
N THR A 150 2.02 10.08 -6.44
CA THR A 150 2.87 10.69 -5.41
C THR A 150 2.26 10.41 -4.05
N PRO A 151 3.06 10.35 -2.97
CA PRO A 151 2.52 10.27 -1.62
C PRO A 151 1.59 11.44 -1.33
N GLU A 152 0.47 11.14 -0.71
CA GLU A 152 -0.48 12.14 -0.24
C GLU A 152 -0.19 12.49 1.22
N GLN A 153 -0.42 13.75 1.59
CA GLN A 153 -0.29 14.15 2.99
C GLN A 153 -1.54 13.72 3.76
N GLY A 154 -1.36 12.88 4.77
CA GLY A 154 -2.44 12.43 5.65
C GLY A 154 -3.36 11.37 5.02
N ALA A 155 -2.99 10.78 3.89
CA ALA A 155 -3.73 9.67 3.30
C ALA A 155 -2.78 8.68 2.63
N GLU A 156 -3.10 7.40 2.71
CA GLU A 156 -2.43 6.31 2.01
C GLU A 156 -3.49 5.53 1.23
N PHE A 157 -3.29 5.36 -0.07
CA PHE A 157 -4.21 4.63 -0.93
C PHE A 157 -3.45 3.55 -1.68
N ARG A 158 -3.77 2.30 -1.38
CA ARG A 158 -3.00 1.16 -1.86
C ARG A 158 -3.86 -0.07 -2.16
N GLU A 159 -3.41 -0.88 -3.09
CA GLU A 159 -3.84 -2.26 -3.23
C GLU A 159 -2.89 -3.13 -2.41
N VAL A 160 -3.44 -4.08 -1.66
CA VAL A 160 -2.68 -5.03 -0.85
C VAL A 160 -2.99 -6.44 -1.30
N THR A 161 -1.92 -7.18 -1.61
CA THR A 161 -1.99 -8.61 -1.88
C THR A 161 -1.42 -9.37 -0.70
N TYR A 162 -2.15 -10.36 -0.22
CA TYR A 162 -1.72 -11.29 0.84
C TYR A 162 -1.59 -12.69 0.25
N ALA A 163 -0.39 -13.25 0.25
CA ALA A 163 -0.20 -14.66 -0.07
C ALA A 163 -0.94 -15.56 0.95
N PRO A 164 -1.18 -16.85 0.66
CA PRO A 164 -1.69 -17.78 1.66
C PRO A 164 -0.85 -17.77 2.94
N GLY A 165 -1.49 -17.57 4.09
CA GLY A 165 -0.83 -17.36 5.38
C GLY A 165 -0.12 -16.01 5.54
N GLY A 166 -0.23 -15.13 4.56
CA GLY A 166 0.38 -13.79 4.58
C GLY A 166 -0.36 -12.81 5.47
N GLY A 167 0.34 -11.80 5.95
CA GLY A 167 -0.19 -10.76 6.82
C GLY A 167 0.24 -10.89 8.27
N THR A 168 -0.56 -10.31 9.18
CA THR A 168 -0.31 -10.33 10.62
C THR A 168 -0.96 -11.56 11.23
N SER A 169 -0.18 -12.52 11.69
CA SER A 169 -0.68 -13.73 12.37
C SER A 169 -1.43 -13.39 13.67
N PRO A 170 -2.39 -14.21 14.12
CA PRO A 170 -3.04 -14.04 15.43
C PRO A 170 -2.08 -13.98 16.61
N SER A 171 -0.90 -14.61 16.50
CA SER A 171 0.15 -14.58 17.53
C SER A 171 1.05 -13.35 17.49
N ASP A 172 0.98 -12.55 16.41
CA ASP A 172 1.80 -11.35 16.29
C ASP A 172 1.23 -10.20 17.15
N PRO A 173 2.06 -9.21 17.51
CA PRO A 173 1.57 -7.99 18.11
C PRO A 173 0.52 -7.33 17.22
N ALA A 174 -0.56 -6.82 17.81
CA ALA A 174 -1.55 -6.05 17.08
C ALA A 174 -0.95 -4.70 16.64
N ILE A 175 -1.33 -4.28 15.46
CA ILE A 175 -0.98 -2.97 14.92
C ILE A 175 -1.86 -1.91 15.56
N ARG A 176 -1.27 -0.74 15.82
CA ARG A 176 -1.98 0.49 16.22
C ARG A 176 -1.27 1.67 15.59
N HIS A 177 -2.02 2.56 15.00
CA HIS A 177 -1.53 3.87 14.55
C HIS A 177 -2.67 4.88 14.56
N ASN A 178 -2.35 6.15 14.42
CA ASN A 178 -3.38 7.18 14.30
C ASN A 178 -4.08 7.03 12.95
N GLY A 179 -5.38 7.34 12.93
CA GLY A 179 -6.13 7.41 11.70
C GLY A 179 -7.32 6.48 11.63
N ARG A 180 -7.84 6.34 10.44
CA ARG A 180 -9.00 5.50 10.12
C ARG A 180 -8.73 4.70 8.87
N GLU A 181 -9.01 3.43 8.92
CA GLU A 181 -8.82 2.52 7.80
C GLU A 181 -10.13 2.12 7.16
N TYR A 182 -10.12 2.06 5.84
CA TYR A 182 -11.19 1.56 4.98
C TYR A 182 -10.61 0.45 4.12
N CYS A 183 -11.28 -0.69 4.06
CA CYS A 183 -10.89 -1.81 3.23
C CYS A 183 -12.05 -2.29 2.37
N LEU A 184 -11.76 -2.64 1.13
CA LEU A 184 -12.64 -3.35 0.22
C LEU A 184 -11.91 -4.57 -0.32
N VAL A 185 -12.48 -5.76 -0.13
CA VAL A 185 -11.92 -7.01 -0.67
C VAL A 185 -12.32 -7.15 -2.14
N LEU A 186 -11.33 -7.39 -2.99
CA LEU A 186 -11.51 -7.61 -4.43
C LEU A 186 -11.56 -9.10 -4.77
N GLU A 187 -10.64 -9.89 -4.17
CA GLU A 187 -10.47 -11.32 -4.45
C GLU A 187 -10.03 -12.06 -3.18
N GLY A 188 -10.44 -13.33 -3.06
CA GLY A 188 -10.11 -14.18 -1.91
C GLY A 188 -10.90 -13.83 -0.65
N GLU A 189 -10.52 -14.40 0.49
CA GLU A 189 -11.14 -14.16 1.79
C GLU A 189 -10.12 -13.60 2.78
N LEU A 190 -10.40 -12.41 3.32
CA LEU A 190 -9.53 -11.69 4.25
C LEU A 190 -10.07 -11.82 5.67
N THR A 191 -9.21 -12.19 6.62
CA THR A 191 -9.56 -12.17 8.04
C THR A 191 -9.01 -10.90 8.67
N VAL A 192 -9.87 -10.19 9.41
CA VAL A 192 -9.54 -8.93 10.08
C VAL A 192 -9.98 -9.03 11.54
N HIS A 193 -9.06 -8.82 12.46
CA HIS A 193 -9.33 -8.61 13.87
C HIS A 193 -9.30 -7.13 14.20
N VAL A 194 -10.35 -6.62 14.86
CA VAL A 194 -10.39 -5.24 15.39
C VAL A 194 -10.85 -5.31 16.84
N GLY A 195 -9.97 -4.95 17.75
CA GLY A 195 -10.23 -5.10 19.18
C GLY A 195 -10.39 -6.56 19.58
N PHE A 196 -11.60 -6.96 19.92
CA PHE A 196 -11.97 -8.32 20.33
C PHE A 196 -12.83 -9.04 19.28
N GLU A 197 -13.12 -8.37 18.15
CA GLU A 197 -14.00 -8.89 17.10
C GLU A 197 -13.19 -9.40 15.91
N GLU A 198 -13.63 -10.53 15.36
CA GLU A 198 -13.08 -11.11 14.13
C GLU A 198 -14.09 -11.03 13.01
N TYR A 199 -13.62 -10.58 11.84
CA TYR A 199 -14.40 -10.44 10.64
C TYR A 199 -13.78 -11.26 9.51
N HIS A 200 -14.63 -11.99 8.77
CA HIS A 200 -14.27 -12.70 7.54
C HIS A 200 -14.89 -11.98 6.36
N LEU A 201 -14.05 -11.41 5.52
CA LEU A 201 -14.46 -10.56 4.42
C LEU A 201 -14.27 -11.30 3.10
N SER A 202 -15.36 -11.55 2.39
CA SER A 202 -15.39 -12.08 1.03
C SER A 202 -15.33 -10.96 -0.02
N PRO A 203 -15.12 -11.27 -1.32
CA PRO A 203 -15.12 -10.28 -2.37
C PRO A 203 -16.37 -9.38 -2.37
N GLY A 204 -16.17 -8.07 -2.46
CA GLY A 204 -17.22 -7.05 -2.35
C GLY A 204 -17.55 -6.62 -0.93
N HIS A 205 -17.09 -7.34 0.11
CA HIS A 205 -17.23 -6.89 1.49
C HIS A 205 -16.26 -5.74 1.80
N SER A 206 -16.71 -4.82 2.64
CA SER A 206 -15.90 -3.72 3.14
C SER A 206 -15.93 -3.65 4.66
N ILE A 207 -14.89 -3.08 5.25
CA ILE A 207 -14.79 -2.77 6.67
C ILE A 207 -14.21 -1.38 6.86
N VAL A 208 -14.61 -0.72 7.93
CA VAL A 208 -14.04 0.55 8.37
C VAL A 208 -13.85 0.53 9.88
N PHE A 209 -12.71 0.99 10.34
CA PHE A 209 -12.42 1.07 11.79
C PHE A 209 -11.43 2.19 12.11
N ASP A 210 -11.40 2.58 13.37
CA ASP A 210 -10.42 3.49 13.94
C ASP A 210 -9.11 2.72 14.17
N SER A 211 -8.02 3.14 13.57
CA SER A 211 -6.72 2.46 13.59
C SER A 211 -6.01 2.54 14.95
N THR A 212 -6.52 3.37 15.89
CA THR A 212 -6.07 3.36 17.28
C THR A 212 -6.56 2.11 18.03
N THR A 213 -7.61 1.45 17.52
CA THR A 213 -8.03 0.13 17.99
C THR A 213 -7.01 -0.93 17.54
N PRO A 214 -6.54 -1.81 18.45
CA PRO A 214 -5.63 -2.89 18.06
C PRO A 214 -6.22 -3.74 16.95
N HIS A 215 -5.50 -3.92 15.87
CA HIS A 215 -6.00 -4.71 14.76
C HIS A 215 -4.93 -5.62 14.16
N ARG A 216 -5.37 -6.66 13.46
CA ARG A 216 -4.56 -7.61 12.69
C ARG A 216 -5.29 -7.96 11.41
N VAL A 217 -4.53 -8.19 10.34
CA VAL A 217 -5.07 -8.52 9.02
C VAL A 217 -4.24 -9.63 8.41
N TRP A 218 -4.87 -10.74 8.03
CA TRP A 218 -4.15 -11.86 7.41
C TRP A 218 -5.06 -12.66 6.47
N ASN A 219 -4.41 -13.41 5.59
CA ASN A 219 -5.04 -14.39 4.74
C ASN A 219 -4.97 -15.76 5.43
N ALA A 220 -6.08 -16.24 5.98
CA ALA A 220 -6.18 -17.57 6.58
C ALA A 220 -6.41 -18.68 5.54
N GLY A 221 -6.66 -18.33 4.29
CA GLY A 221 -7.00 -19.25 3.21
C GLY A 221 -5.81 -19.82 2.45
N HIS A 222 -6.11 -20.49 1.35
CA HIS A 222 -5.12 -21.18 0.50
C HIS A 222 -4.90 -20.51 -0.86
N VAL A 223 -5.64 -19.43 -1.15
CA VAL A 223 -5.51 -18.62 -2.37
C VAL A 223 -5.10 -17.21 -1.99
N PRO A 224 -4.41 -16.49 -2.87
CA PRO A 224 -4.09 -15.08 -2.60
C PRO A 224 -5.34 -14.24 -2.39
N VAL A 225 -5.23 -13.23 -1.51
CA VAL A 225 -6.25 -12.21 -1.29
C VAL A 225 -5.78 -10.90 -1.87
N ARG A 226 -6.68 -10.20 -2.58
CA ARG A 226 -6.46 -8.83 -3.05
C ARG A 226 -7.49 -7.91 -2.43
N SER A 227 -7.04 -6.78 -1.92
CA SER A 227 -7.90 -5.78 -1.27
C SER A 227 -7.39 -4.37 -1.52
N VAL A 228 -8.29 -3.40 -1.53
CA VAL A 228 -7.94 -1.97 -1.59
C VAL A 228 -8.09 -1.39 -0.19
N TRP A 229 -7.06 -0.65 0.21
CA TRP A 229 -7.01 0.05 1.50
C TRP A 229 -6.87 1.55 1.29
N PHE A 230 -7.66 2.29 2.03
CA PHE A 230 -7.54 3.73 2.17
C PHE A 230 -7.36 4.05 3.65
N VAL A 231 -6.22 4.62 4.01
CA VAL A 231 -5.86 4.98 5.39
C VAL A 231 -5.80 6.50 5.46
N MET A 232 -6.62 7.09 6.33
CA MET A 232 -6.60 8.53 6.61
C MET A 232 -5.91 8.78 7.95
N ASP A 233 -4.93 9.68 7.97
CA ASP A 233 -4.29 10.10 9.21
C ASP A 233 -5.26 10.92 10.08
N GLY A 234 -5.30 10.62 11.38
CA GLY A 234 -6.20 11.27 12.33
C GLY A 234 -6.02 12.79 12.47
N GLY A 235 -4.88 13.33 12.04
CA GLY A 235 -4.64 14.78 12.03
C GLY A 235 -5.54 15.56 11.08
N HIS A 236 -6.10 14.93 10.05
CA HIS A 236 -7.00 15.55 9.08
C HIS A 236 -8.49 15.48 9.48
N LEU A 237 -8.82 14.70 10.51
CA LEU A 237 -10.19 14.54 11.00
C LEU A 237 -10.58 15.60 12.04
N GLN A 238 -9.62 16.39 12.52
CA GLN A 238 -9.91 17.55 13.37
C GLN A 238 -10.21 18.74 12.45
N GLY A 239 -11.47 18.80 12.03
CA GLY A 239 -12.01 19.97 11.31
C GLY A 239 -11.76 21.23 12.12
N SER A 240 -11.29 22.25 11.44
CA SER A 240 -11.29 23.63 11.93
C SER A 240 -12.73 23.99 12.33
N ASP A 241 -13.01 24.07 13.62
CA ASP A 241 -14.13 24.83 14.16
C ASP A 241 -13.83 26.33 14.05
#